data_c02ce4aecf71c841c77046768176d1a1
#
_entry.id   c02ce4aecf71c841c77046768176d1a1
#
_cell.length_a   1.000
_cell.length_b   1.000
_cell.length_c   1.000
_cell.angle_alpha   90.00
_cell.angle_beta   90.00
_cell.angle_gamma   90.00
#
_symmetry.space_group_name_H-M   'P 1'
#
loop_
_entity.id
_entity.type
_entity.pdbx_description
1 polymer ?
#
loop_
_entity_poly.entity_id
_entity_poly.type
_entity_poly.pdbx_seq_one_letter_code
_entity_poly.pdbx_strand_id
1 'polypeptide(L)'
;MTVIASVSASILPDHTGLASAVRHDADTTLPASIQPSVVVNLSAASTSASAQTYSAQGTLAGGGQLVWRNNVQDPISVMMAHQFRANTLSERFSGLGAALLDNFNKGSSNYSQSVQVQGASGPSTAPANMHGDVSLRIKTRSGALVTLSITSLANGMDIKVQSDSTLTDEERGAIANLADGFQSALDGLTQVPPKLNLTGLAGFDTRQLSSVDLQSSLNNGAVVPSSADVHLDKQNSAVKVSLPEGKMQLSVSTGNPAIQGSAGQRAAAVANLIEQLDNAARRGHGNPTLVSMFKDAFTTFNGKAGTLDSAVMNLPLNDREHAMLTGLADYSGSITDTPTHPNPLRPGEVDKFEWTASQSTTFKGSTADDHTITQTQKMHLTAAYHRPLKPGQPLQLSTDPDSQNYYYDVVNDDAQSRADVAMQNGLLTNATLTQSADQNLHEIKVVKNKITDDHTVPGHQARTLDLLNLLNQVPLDGTPDQSRNLGDTDPNLIKVHNLVLLTSVLSSNDAS
;
A
#
# COMPACT_ATOMS: atom_id res chain seq x y z
N MET A 1 23.51 -34.23 -0.54
CA MET A 1 23.20 -35.30 -1.51
C MET A 1 21.87 -35.91 -1.09
N THR A 2 20.80 -35.61 -1.75
CA THR A 2 19.63 -36.48 -1.84
C THR A 2 18.80 -36.00 -3.03
N VAL A 3 18.54 -36.95 -3.91
CA VAL A 3 18.07 -36.79 -5.27
C VAL A 3 16.53 -36.58 -5.29
N ILE A 4 16.08 -35.69 -6.13
CA ILE A 4 14.66 -35.47 -6.44
C ILE A 4 14.27 -36.43 -7.56
N ALA A 5 13.24 -37.24 -7.37
CA ALA A 5 12.64 -38.08 -8.41
C ALA A 5 11.42 -37.40 -8.99
N SER A 6 11.42 -37.18 -10.28
CA SER A 6 10.29 -36.80 -11.12
C SER A 6 9.46 -38.01 -11.48
N VAL A 7 8.13 -37.91 -11.39
CA VAL A 7 7.20 -38.91 -11.92
C VAL A 7 6.33 -38.24 -12.99
N SER A 8 6.54 -38.69 -14.22
CA SER A 8 5.65 -38.49 -15.34
C SER A 8 4.89 -39.80 -15.60
N ALA A 9 3.56 -39.75 -15.77
CA ALA A 9 2.82 -40.86 -16.36
C ALA A 9 1.62 -40.34 -17.11
N SER A 10 1.72 -40.34 -18.41
CA SER A 10 0.63 -40.26 -19.36
C SER A 10 0.27 -41.69 -19.84
N ILE A 11 -0.99 -42.07 -19.83
CA ILE A 11 -1.46 -43.29 -20.53
C ILE A 11 -2.78 -42.92 -21.20
N LEU A 12 -2.73 -42.96 -22.53
CA LEU A 12 -3.89 -43.09 -23.44
C LEU A 12 -4.12 -44.56 -23.77
N PRO A 13 -5.28 -45.10 -23.89
CA PRO A 13 -5.52 -46.35 -24.56
C PRO A 13 -5.94 -46.16 -26.01
N ASP A 14 -5.21 -46.88 -26.84
CA ASP A 14 -5.39 -47.13 -28.26
C ASP A 14 -6.46 -48.23 -28.47
N HIS A 15 -7.38 -48.05 -29.42
CA HIS A 15 -8.23 -49.12 -29.92
C HIS A 15 -8.16 -49.18 -31.44
N THR A 16 -7.31 -50.04 -31.91
CA THR A 16 -7.33 -50.62 -33.27
C THR A 16 -8.35 -51.79 -33.32
N GLY A 17 -9.16 -51.81 -34.33
CA GLY A 17 -10.04 -52.91 -34.66
C GLY A 17 -10.29 -52.98 -36.16
N LEU A 18 -9.76 -54.01 -36.76
CA LEU A 18 -9.58 -54.30 -38.18
C LEU A 18 -10.87 -54.56 -38.97
N ALA A 19 -10.75 -54.19 -40.19
CA ALA A 19 -11.36 -54.52 -41.46
C ALA A 19 -12.14 -55.87 -41.65
N SER A 20 -13.11 -55.83 -42.49
CA SER A 20 -13.30 -56.85 -43.54
C SER A 20 -14.10 -56.30 -44.71
N ALA A 21 -13.52 -56.44 -45.87
CA ALA A 21 -14.07 -56.10 -47.17
C ALA A 21 -14.99 -57.22 -47.70
N VAL A 22 -16.10 -56.83 -48.29
CA VAL A 22 -16.79 -57.67 -49.32
C VAL A 22 -17.13 -56.76 -50.49
N ARG A 23 -16.59 -57.15 -51.66
CA ARG A 23 -16.99 -56.62 -52.97
C ARG A 23 -18.33 -57.30 -53.39
N HIS A 24 -19.18 -56.54 -54.02
CA HIS A 24 -20.00 -57.07 -55.16
C HIS A 24 -20.42 -55.92 -56.10
N ASP A 25 -20.53 -56.34 -57.35
CA ASP A 25 -20.51 -55.61 -58.59
C ASP A 25 -21.69 -54.70 -58.90
N ALA A 26 -21.47 -53.92 -59.90
CA ALA A 26 -22.27 -52.91 -60.57
C ALA A 26 -23.66 -53.33 -61.01
N ASP A 27 -24.60 -52.41 -60.93
CA ASP A 27 -25.45 -52.16 -62.09
C ASP A 27 -25.97 -50.74 -62.13
N THR A 28 -26.06 -50.21 -63.33
CA THR A 28 -26.35 -48.88 -63.80
C THR A 28 -27.82 -48.51 -63.69
N THR A 29 -28.16 -47.36 -63.11
CA THR A 29 -29.28 -46.52 -63.60
C THR A 29 -29.16 -45.08 -63.02
N LEU A 30 -29.14 -44.07 -63.86
CA LEU A 30 -29.30 -42.63 -63.60
C LEU A 30 -30.78 -42.25 -63.50
N PRO A 31 -31.10 -41.00 -63.13
CA PRO A 31 -30.88 -40.26 -61.92
C PRO A 31 -32.23 -39.84 -61.27
N ALA A 32 -32.27 -39.79 -59.94
CA ALA A 32 -33.39 -39.15 -59.28
C ALA A 32 -32.90 -37.83 -58.70
N SER A 33 -33.60 -36.77 -58.96
CA SER A 33 -33.42 -35.42 -58.52
C SER A 33 -33.17 -35.30 -57.02
N ILE A 34 -32.08 -34.63 -56.62
CA ILE A 34 -31.81 -34.25 -55.24
C ILE A 34 -32.82 -33.16 -54.86
N GLN A 35 -33.88 -33.52 -54.15
CA GLN A 35 -34.69 -32.56 -53.41
C GLN A 35 -33.96 -32.24 -52.10
N PRO A 36 -33.83 -30.95 -51.73
CA PRO A 36 -33.33 -30.59 -50.39
C PRO A 36 -34.33 -31.04 -49.33
N SER A 37 -33.87 -31.79 -48.38
CA SER A 37 -34.69 -32.51 -47.41
C SER A 37 -35.31 -31.67 -46.30
N VAL A 38 -35.15 -30.38 -46.24
CA VAL A 38 -35.89 -29.50 -45.33
C VAL A 38 -36.05 -28.09 -45.92
N VAL A 39 -37.27 -27.73 -46.26
CA VAL A 39 -37.69 -26.33 -46.43
C VAL A 39 -38.27 -25.89 -45.09
N VAL A 40 -37.51 -25.09 -44.31
CA VAL A 40 -38.04 -24.45 -43.13
C VAL A 40 -38.79 -23.19 -43.58
N ASN A 41 -40.11 -23.26 -43.61
CA ASN A 41 -40.97 -22.09 -43.77
C ASN A 41 -41.02 -21.34 -42.41
N LEU A 42 -40.32 -20.24 -42.33
CA LEU A 42 -40.45 -19.25 -41.21
C LEU A 42 -41.71 -18.42 -41.49
N SER A 43 -42.88 -18.95 -41.22
CA SER A 43 -44.10 -18.16 -41.12
C SER A 43 -44.13 -17.47 -39.77
N ALA A 44 -44.29 -16.16 -39.79
CA ALA A 44 -44.30 -15.27 -38.65
C ALA A 44 -45.29 -15.74 -37.56
N ALA A 45 -44.77 -16.08 -36.38
CA ALA A 45 -45.46 -15.99 -35.11
C ALA A 45 -44.69 -14.98 -34.26
N SER A 46 -45.32 -13.86 -34.05
CA SER A 46 -44.85 -12.76 -33.19
C SER A 46 -44.80 -13.21 -31.73
N THR A 47 -43.65 -13.62 -31.27
CA THR A 47 -43.18 -13.47 -29.91
C THR A 47 -41.69 -13.16 -29.99
N SER A 48 -41.34 -11.94 -29.62
CA SER A 48 -39.99 -11.35 -29.68
C SER A 48 -39.07 -12.04 -28.68
N ALA A 49 -38.49 -13.16 -29.09
CA ALA A 49 -37.18 -13.57 -28.58
C ALA A 49 -36.16 -13.06 -29.63
N SER A 50 -35.42 -11.99 -29.33
CA SER A 50 -34.36 -11.49 -30.19
C SER A 50 -33.31 -12.58 -30.35
N ALA A 51 -33.29 -13.26 -31.49
CA ALA A 51 -32.21 -14.14 -31.88
C ALA A 51 -30.93 -13.29 -31.96
N GLN A 52 -29.93 -13.62 -31.19
CA GLN A 52 -28.61 -12.99 -31.26
C GLN A 52 -27.98 -13.38 -32.60
N THR A 53 -28.02 -12.49 -33.58
CA THR A 53 -27.34 -12.66 -34.86
C THR A 53 -26.03 -11.92 -34.84
N TYR A 54 -24.97 -12.56 -35.32
CA TYR A 54 -23.68 -11.90 -35.52
C TYR A 54 -23.77 -10.97 -36.73
N SER A 55 -23.17 -9.78 -36.61
CA SER A 55 -22.97 -8.90 -37.75
C SER A 55 -21.95 -9.49 -38.74
N ALA A 56 -21.90 -8.98 -40.00
CA ALA A 56 -20.93 -9.40 -41.01
C ALA A 56 -19.44 -9.22 -40.55
N GLN A 57 -19.21 -8.45 -39.50
CA GLN A 57 -17.91 -8.25 -38.82
C GLN A 57 -17.71 -9.16 -37.61
N GLY A 58 -18.59 -10.19 -37.40
CA GLY A 58 -18.45 -11.14 -36.27
C GLY A 58 -18.85 -10.61 -34.90
N THR A 59 -19.48 -9.44 -34.82
CA THR A 59 -19.99 -8.89 -33.56
C THR A 59 -21.41 -9.36 -33.31
N LEU A 60 -21.75 -9.79 -32.09
CA LEU A 60 -23.11 -10.13 -31.68
C LEU A 60 -24.03 -8.91 -31.88
N ALA A 61 -25.10 -9.10 -32.69
CA ALA A 61 -26.18 -8.12 -32.82
C ALA A 61 -26.94 -8.09 -31.47
N GLY A 62 -26.70 -7.05 -30.66
CA GLY A 62 -27.22 -6.89 -29.31
C GLY A 62 -26.18 -6.35 -28.32
N GLY A 63 -24.92 -6.37 -28.70
CA GLY A 63 -23.87 -5.59 -28.00
C GLY A 63 -24.15 -4.11 -28.19
N GLY A 64 -24.38 -3.35 -27.10
CA GLY A 64 -24.69 -1.92 -27.19
C GLY A 64 -23.68 -1.16 -28.05
N GLN A 65 -24.17 -0.12 -28.72
CA GLN A 65 -23.34 0.74 -29.55
C GLN A 65 -22.38 1.54 -28.66
N LEU A 66 -21.09 1.59 -29.04
CA LEU A 66 -20.12 2.43 -28.37
C LEU A 66 -20.32 3.89 -28.79
N VAL A 67 -20.51 4.75 -27.82
CA VAL A 67 -20.60 6.19 -28.02
C VAL A 67 -19.34 6.84 -27.45
N TRP A 68 -18.60 7.55 -28.32
CA TRP A 68 -17.39 8.29 -27.99
C TRP A 68 -17.68 9.79 -28.00
N ARG A 69 -17.06 10.52 -27.07
CA ARG A 69 -17.18 11.99 -27.04
C ARG A 69 -16.40 12.65 -28.17
N ASN A 70 -15.18 12.16 -28.42
CA ASN A 70 -14.26 12.73 -29.42
C ASN A 70 -13.77 11.64 -30.39
N ASN A 71 -13.05 12.04 -31.45
CA ASN A 71 -12.49 11.13 -32.44
C ASN A 71 -11.54 10.10 -31.77
N VAL A 72 -11.59 8.83 -32.20
CA VAL A 72 -10.90 7.67 -31.62
C VAL A 72 -9.56 7.39 -32.33
N GLN A 73 -8.86 8.41 -32.85
CA GLN A 73 -7.62 8.21 -33.60
C GLN A 73 -6.35 8.42 -32.76
N ASP A 74 -6.46 9.00 -31.60
CA ASP A 74 -5.31 9.20 -30.71
C ASP A 74 -4.97 7.91 -29.91
N PRO A 75 -3.70 7.74 -29.47
CA PRO A 75 -3.24 6.53 -28.79
C PRO A 75 -4.01 6.21 -27.49
N ILE A 76 -4.45 7.24 -26.74
CA ILE A 76 -5.19 7.07 -25.48
C ILE A 76 -6.58 6.54 -25.77
N SER A 77 -7.29 7.09 -26.77
CA SER A 77 -8.60 6.58 -27.20
C SER A 77 -8.52 5.14 -27.69
N VAL A 78 -7.48 4.77 -28.43
CA VAL A 78 -7.26 3.38 -28.87
C VAL A 78 -7.05 2.45 -27.66
N MET A 79 -6.25 2.88 -26.67
CA MET A 79 -6.04 2.13 -25.43
C MET A 79 -7.36 1.95 -24.67
N MET A 80 -8.16 3.01 -24.49
CA MET A 80 -9.47 2.94 -23.88
C MET A 80 -10.41 1.95 -24.60
N ALA A 81 -10.38 1.92 -25.93
CA ALA A 81 -11.20 1.01 -26.73
C ALA A 81 -10.91 -0.47 -26.45
N HIS A 82 -9.66 -0.79 -26.14
CA HIS A 82 -9.28 -2.16 -25.77
C HIS A 82 -9.62 -2.50 -24.31
N GLN A 83 -9.53 -1.54 -23.39
CA GLN A 83 -9.57 -1.77 -21.96
C GLN A 83 -10.93 -1.58 -21.30
N PHE A 84 -11.81 -0.71 -21.86
CA PHE A 84 -13.07 -0.35 -21.18
C PHE A 84 -14.01 -1.55 -20.94
N ARG A 85 -13.86 -2.68 -21.66
CA ARG A 85 -14.63 -3.92 -21.50
C ARG A 85 -14.01 -4.92 -20.52
N ALA A 86 -12.81 -4.64 -20.02
CA ALA A 86 -12.15 -5.52 -19.06
C ALA A 86 -12.98 -5.68 -17.78
N ASN A 87 -12.86 -6.85 -17.14
CA ASN A 87 -13.64 -7.21 -15.95
C ASN A 87 -13.03 -6.75 -14.64
N THR A 88 -11.84 -6.17 -14.67
CA THR A 88 -11.12 -5.67 -13.49
C THR A 88 -10.69 -4.21 -13.70
N LEU A 89 -10.62 -3.43 -12.62
CA LEU A 89 -10.10 -2.06 -12.66
C LEU A 89 -8.60 -2.04 -13.04
N SER A 90 -7.84 -3.04 -12.63
CA SER A 90 -6.42 -3.17 -12.98
C SER A 90 -6.22 -3.22 -14.50
N GLU A 91 -6.99 -4.06 -15.20
CA GLU A 91 -6.92 -4.12 -16.67
C GLU A 91 -7.44 -2.85 -17.33
N ARG A 92 -8.49 -2.23 -16.78
CA ARG A 92 -9.06 -0.98 -17.32
C ARG A 92 -8.10 0.20 -17.23
N PHE A 93 -7.31 0.29 -16.16
CA PHE A 93 -6.39 1.40 -15.93
C PHE A 93 -4.96 1.14 -16.42
N SER A 94 -4.69 -0.06 -16.94
CA SER A 94 -3.34 -0.45 -17.38
C SER A 94 -2.77 0.53 -18.42
N GLY A 95 -1.63 1.15 -18.10
CA GLY A 95 -0.92 2.10 -18.98
C GLY A 95 -1.60 3.46 -19.19
N LEU A 96 -2.87 3.65 -18.74
CA LEU A 96 -3.60 4.91 -18.96
C LEU A 96 -2.99 6.08 -18.20
N GLY A 97 -2.57 5.86 -16.96
CA GLY A 97 -1.95 6.89 -16.13
C GLY A 97 -0.67 7.43 -16.76
N ALA A 98 0.20 6.52 -17.23
CA ALA A 98 1.44 6.89 -17.92
C ALA A 98 1.14 7.64 -19.23
N ALA A 99 0.27 7.10 -20.07
CA ALA A 99 -0.05 7.71 -21.37
C ALA A 99 -0.63 9.12 -21.23
N LEU A 100 -1.41 9.40 -20.18
CA LEU A 100 -1.98 10.70 -19.90
C LEU A 100 -0.93 11.75 -19.51
N LEU A 101 0.02 11.38 -18.64
CA LEU A 101 1.09 12.28 -18.20
C LEU A 101 2.16 12.46 -19.31
N ASP A 102 2.48 11.43 -20.07
CA ASP A 102 3.39 11.51 -21.21
C ASP A 102 2.88 12.47 -22.30
N ASN A 103 1.57 12.71 -22.35
CA ASN A 103 0.99 13.64 -23.34
C ASN A 103 1.45 15.10 -23.10
N PHE A 104 1.89 15.45 -21.89
CA PHE A 104 2.47 16.77 -21.60
C PHE A 104 3.77 17.01 -22.38
N ASN A 105 4.58 15.98 -22.63
CA ASN A 105 5.78 16.07 -23.47
C ASN A 105 5.46 16.46 -24.91
N LYS A 106 4.21 16.23 -25.36
CA LYS A 106 3.75 16.57 -26.72
C LYS A 106 3.16 17.98 -26.81
N GLY A 107 3.25 18.77 -25.74
CA GLY A 107 2.75 20.14 -25.66
C GLY A 107 1.26 20.28 -25.39
N SER A 108 0.54 19.20 -25.12
CA SER A 108 -0.89 19.23 -24.79
C SER A 108 -1.11 19.32 -23.28
N SER A 109 -1.70 20.43 -22.81
CA SER A 109 -2.02 20.64 -21.38
C SER A 109 -3.44 20.20 -21.02
N ASN A 110 -4.27 19.88 -22.01
CA ASN A 110 -5.67 19.49 -21.84
C ASN A 110 -6.01 18.29 -22.70
N TYR A 111 -6.70 17.33 -22.11
CA TYR A 111 -7.22 16.16 -22.81
C TYR A 111 -8.54 15.73 -22.20
N SER A 112 -9.51 15.30 -23.01
CA SER A 112 -10.78 14.76 -22.51
C SER A 112 -11.31 13.73 -23.50
N GLN A 113 -11.65 12.53 -22.98
CA GLN A 113 -12.26 11.48 -23.77
C GLN A 113 -13.22 10.67 -22.89
N SER A 114 -14.33 10.24 -23.47
CA SER A 114 -15.22 9.28 -22.81
C SER A 114 -15.73 8.24 -23.80
N VAL A 115 -15.96 7.04 -23.30
CA VAL A 115 -16.61 5.95 -24.00
C VAL A 115 -17.74 5.39 -23.13
N GLN A 116 -18.90 5.14 -23.75
CA GLN A 116 -20.06 4.57 -23.08
C GLN A 116 -20.71 3.51 -23.98
N VAL A 117 -21.30 2.49 -23.36
CA VAL A 117 -22.13 1.50 -24.05
C VAL A 117 -23.58 1.95 -24.02
N GLN A 118 -24.15 2.26 -25.17
CA GLN A 118 -25.55 2.66 -25.30
C GLN A 118 -26.40 1.54 -25.90
N GLY A 119 -27.58 1.27 -25.32
CA GLY A 119 -28.54 0.32 -25.88
C GLY A 119 -28.20 -1.15 -25.69
N ALA A 120 -27.34 -1.53 -24.77
CA ALA A 120 -27.08 -2.93 -24.44
C ALA A 120 -28.29 -3.55 -23.75
N SER A 121 -28.97 -4.46 -24.44
CA SER A 121 -30.07 -5.25 -23.87
C SER A 121 -29.60 -6.60 -23.28
N GLY A 122 -28.29 -6.77 -23.10
CA GLY A 122 -27.68 -7.99 -22.55
C GLY A 122 -27.01 -7.76 -21.19
N PRO A 123 -26.72 -8.84 -20.44
CA PRO A 123 -25.99 -8.70 -19.19
C PRO A 123 -24.61 -8.07 -19.44
N SER A 124 -24.26 -7.04 -18.64
CA SER A 124 -22.91 -6.48 -18.60
C SER A 124 -21.94 -7.61 -18.23
N THR A 125 -20.83 -7.74 -18.94
CA THR A 125 -19.75 -8.68 -18.55
C THR A 125 -18.99 -8.20 -17.32
N ALA A 126 -19.05 -6.90 -17.02
CA ALA A 126 -18.46 -6.33 -15.82
C ALA A 126 -19.39 -6.47 -14.61
N PRO A 127 -18.86 -6.65 -13.39
CA PRO A 127 -19.65 -6.61 -12.15
C PRO A 127 -20.48 -5.34 -12.09
N ALA A 128 -21.77 -5.46 -11.73
CA ALA A 128 -22.70 -4.32 -11.70
C ALA A 128 -22.22 -3.15 -10.80
N ASN A 129 -21.44 -3.47 -9.77
CA ASN A 129 -20.91 -2.49 -8.80
C ASN A 129 -19.47 -2.07 -9.11
N MET A 130 -18.91 -2.44 -10.28
CA MET A 130 -17.54 -2.02 -10.61
C MET A 130 -17.51 -0.52 -10.85
N HIS A 131 -16.75 0.17 -10.04
CA HIS A 131 -16.57 1.61 -10.08
C HIS A 131 -15.15 1.96 -9.67
N GLY A 132 -14.51 2.85 -10.39
CA GLY A 132 -13.18 3.35 -10.05
C GLY A 132 -13.05 4.80 -10.39
N ASP A 133 -12.80 5.61 -9.37
CA ASP A 133 -12.44 7.01 -9.52
C ASP A 133 -11.01 7.20 -9.03
N VAL A 134 -10.19 7.81 -9.87
CA VAL A 134 -8.84 8.23 -9.53
C VAL A 134 -8.63 9.66 -9.95
N SER A 135 -8.10 10.48 -9.06
CA SER A 135 -7.74 11.87 -9.31
C SER A 135 -6.31 12.13 -8.90
N LEU A 136 -5.51 12.69 -9.82
CA LEU A 136 -4.18 13.20 -9.54
C LEU A 136 -4.17 14.71 -9.71
N ARG A 137 -3.77 15.44 -8.66
CA ARG A 137 -3.59 16.89 -8.66
C ARG A 137 -2.12 17.21 -8.52
N ILE A 138 -1.61 18.05 -9.39
CA ILE A 138 -0.20 18.46 -9.38
C ILE A 138 -0.18 19.98 -9.34
N LYS A 139 0.42 20.54 -8.30
CA LYS A 139 0.64 21.98 -8.20
C LYS A 139 2.06 22.31 -8.55
N THR A 140 2.26 23.24 -9.47
CA THR A 140 3.58 23.70 -9.88
C THR A 140 4.11 24.80 -8.95
N ARG A 141 5.38 25.13 -9.06
CA ARG A 141 5.99 26.24 -8.32
C ARG A 141 5.51 27.59 -8.80
N SER A 142 5.14 27.73 -10.08
CA SER A 142 4.51 28.95 -10.61
C SER A 142 3.08 29.16 -10.10
N GLY A 143 2.47 28.12 -9.50
CA GLY A 143 1.12 28.15 -8.97
C GLY A 143 0.07 27.50 -9.85
N ALA A 144 0.42 27.03 -11.05
CA ALA A 144 -0.50 26.32 -11.94
C ALA A 144 -0.98 25.01 -11.28
N LEU A 145 -2.26 24.68 -11.45
CA LEU A 145 -2.87 23.44 -10.98
C LEU A 145 -3.24 22.56 -12.19
N VAL A 146 -2.63 21.39 -12.24
CA VAL A 146 -3.00 20.34 -13.19
C VAL A 146 -3.83 19.29 -12.46
N THR A 147 -5.01 18.98 -13.01
CA THR A 147 -5.90 17.93 -12.51
C THR A 147 -6.10 16.88 -13.58
N LEU A 148 -5.82 15.63 -13.22
CA LEU A 148 -6.09 14.46 -14.02
C LEU A 148 -7.17 13.64 -13.29
N SER A 149 -8.17 13.14 -14.02
CA SER A 149 -9.18 12.22 -13.50
C SER A 149 -9.40 11.05 -14.45
N ILE A 150 -9.52 9.87 -13.89
CA ILE A 150 -9.90 8.63 -14.57
C ILE A 150 -11.09 8.06 -13.82
N THR A 151 -12.25 7.98 -14.47
CA THR A 151 -13.46 7.36 -13.92
C THR A 151 -13.81 6.14 -14.77
N SER A 152 -14.01 5.00 -14.11
CA SER A 152 -14.46 3.76 -14.73
C SER A 152 -15.76 3.30 -14.11
N LEU A 153 -16.77 3.10 -14.91
CA LEU A 153 -18.09 2.56 -14.56
C LEU A 153 -18.31 1.20 -15.23
N ALA A 154 -19.30 0.45 -14.79
CA ALA A 154 -19.64 -0.84 -15.41
C ALA A 154 -19.91 -0.71 -16.93
N ASN A 155 -20.49 0.41 -17.38
CA ASN A 155 -20.90 0.65 -18.75
C ASN A 155 -20.08 1.72 -19.49
N GLY A 156 -18.96 2.23 -18.91
CA GLY A 156 -18.21 3.29 -19.56
C GLY A 156 -16.94 3.68 -18.84
N MET A 157 -16.19 4.60 -19.46
CA MET A 157 -14.98 5.19 -18.92
C MET A 157 -14.90 6.66 -19.34
N ASP A 158 -14.48 7.54 -18.43
CA ASP A 158 -14.24 8.97 -18.68
C ASP A 158 -12.83 9.33 -18.21
N ILE A 159 -12.12 10.08 -19.03
CA ILE A 159 -10.77 10.55 -18.73
C ILE A 159 -10.69 12.04 -19.02
N LYS A 160 -10.13 12.78 -18.07
CA LYS A 160 -9.93 14.22 -18.22
C LYS A 160 -8.59 14.64 -17.66
N VAL A 161 -7.86 15.46 -18.43
CA VAL A 161 -6.67 16.20 -17.98
C VAL A 161 -6.92 17.66 -18.22
N GLN A 162 -6.67 18.51 -17.25
CA GLN A 162 -6.90 19.94 -17.35
C GLN A 162 -5.83 20.69 -16.54
N SER A 163 -5.23 21.71 -17.18
CA SER A 163 -4.43 22.73 -16.50
C SER A 163 -5.26 24.02 -16.40
N ASP A 164 -5.20 24.69 -15.25
CA ASP A 164 -5.86 25.99 -15.05
C ASP A 164 -5.06 27.17 -15.61
N SER A 165 -3.78 26.95 -15.94
CA SER A 165 -2.85 27.97 -16.41
C SER A 165 -1.87 27.40 -17.44
N THR A 166 -1.17 28.27 -18.16
CA THR A 166 -0.11 27.87 -19.09
C THR A 166 1.09 27.35 -18.30
N LEU A 167 1.61 26.21 -18.71
CA LEU A 167 2.79 25.55 -18.11
C LEU A 167 4.04 25.92 -18.91
N THR A 168 5.18 26.07 -18.22
CA THR A 168 6.49 26.14 -18.87
C THR A 168 6.91 24.77 -19.40
N ASP A 169 7.97 24.73 -20.24
CA ASP A 169 8.49 23.47 -20.78
C ASP A 169 9.07 22.59 -19.66
N GLU A 170 9.72 23.20 -18.66
CA GLU A 170 10.29 22.53 -17.51
C GLU A 170 9.19 21.93 -16.62
N GLU A 171 8.09 22.65 -16.39
CA GLU A 171 6.95 22.15 -15.64
C GLU A 171 6.28 21.00 -16.37
N ARG A 172 6.08 21.09 -17.68
CA ARG A 172 5.54 19.98 -18.49
C ARG A 172 6.44 18.74 -18.41
N GLY A 173 7.76 18.94 -18.53
CA GLY A 173 8.74 17.86 -18.38
C GLY A 173 8.69 17.22 -16.98
N ALA A 174 8.60 18.02 -15.92
CA ALA A 174 8.49 17.53 -14.55
C ALA A 174 7.19 16.74 -14.31
N ILE A 175 6.07 17.17 -14.89
CA ILE A 175 4.78 16.46 -14.85
C ILE A 175 4.88 15.14 -15.61
N ALA A 176 5.43 15.14 -16.81
CA ALA A 176 5.60 13.93 -17.60
C ALA A 176 6.51 12.89 -16.94
N ASN A 177 7.53 13.32 -16.21
CA ASN A 177 8.42 12.42 -15.45
C ASN A 177 7.70 11.67 -14.30
N LEU A 178 6.47 12.05 -13.95
CA LEU A 178 5.64 11.31 -13.00
C LEU A 178 4.87 10.14 -13.64
N ALA A 179 4.92 9.98 -14.96
CA ALA A 179 4.11 9.03 -15.71
C ALA A 179 4.23 7.58 -15.19
N ASP A 180 5.44 7.06 -15.10
CA ASP A 180 5.69 5.70 -14.59
C ASP A 180 5.34 5.57 -13.10
N GLY A 181 5.61 6.62 -12.30
CA GLY A 181 5.27 6.66 -10.88
C GLY A 181 3.77 6.63 -10.64
N PHE A 182 3.02 7.38 -11.42
CA PHE A 182 1.55 7.39 -11.34
C PHE A 182 0.96 6.06 -11.80
N GLN A 183 1.45 5.51 -12.90
CA GLN A 183 0.99 4.19 -13.36
C GLN A 183 1.30 3.09 -12.33
N SER A 184 2.50 3.09 -11.74
CA SER A 184 2.87 2.14 -10.70
C SER A 184 1.96 2.25 -9.46
N ALA A 185 1.56 3.46 -9.07
CA ALA A 185 0.62 3.67 -7.98
C ALA A 185 -0.78 3.13 -8.32
N LEU A 186 -1.28 3.39 -9.55
CA LEU A 186 -2.55 2.82 -10.03
C LEU A 186 -2.54 1.30 -10.04
N ASP A 187 -1.49 0.71 -10.61
CA ASP A 187 -1.33 -0.75 -10.69
C ASP A 187 -1.32 -1.37 -9.30
N GLY A 188 -0.63 -0.75 -8.33
CA GLY A 188 -0.61 -1.20 -6.95
C GLY A 188 -1.99 -1.14 -6.28
N LEU A 189 -2.68 0.00 -6.39
CA LEU A 189 -3.99 0.20 -5.76
C LEU A 189 -5.09 -0.71 -6.34
N THR A 190 -4.96 -1.11 -7.61
CA THR A 190 -5.95 -1.97 -8.28
C THR A 190 -5.63 -3.46 -8.16
N GLN A 191 -4.50 -3.87 -7.60
CA GLN A 191 -4.15 -5.26 -7.31
C GLN A 191 -5.05 -5.84 -6.20
N VAL A 192 -5.09 -7.17 -6.12
CA VAL A 192 -5.75 -7.91 -5.04
C VAL A 192 -4.74 -8.90 -4.46
N PRO A 193 -4.27 -8.71 -3.22
CA PRO A 193 -4.49 -7.56 -2.33
C PRO A 193 -3.83 -6.27 -2.84
N PRO A 194 -4.34 -5.08 -2.46
CA PRO A 194 -3.78 -3.80 -2.90
C PRO A 194 -2.41 -3.51 -2.27
N LYS A 195 -1.59 -2.70 -2.98
CA LYS A 195 -0.24 -2.27 -2.55
C LYS A 195 -0.07 -0.77 -2.75
N LEU A 196 0.86 -0.17 -2.01
CA LEU A 196 1.25 1.23 -2.15
C LEU A 196 2.59 1.38 -2.87
N ASN A 197 2.55 1.51 -4.19
CA ASN A 197 3.74 1.73 -5.02
C ASN A 197 3.96 3.24 -5.24
N LEU A 198 4.36 3.97 -4.18
CA LEU A 198 4.45 5.43 -4.20
C LEU A 198 5.83 5.99 -4.54
N THR A 199 6.86 5.15 -4.68
CA THR A 199 8.26 5.57 -4.85
C THR A 199 8.46 6.55 -6.02
N GLY A 200 7.83 6.28 -7.16
CA GLY A 200 7.91 7.15 -8.35
C GLY A 200 7.24 8.50 -8.14
N LEU A 201 6.07 8.54 -7.48
CA LEU A 201 5.39 9.79 -7.15
C LEU A 201 6.13 10.57 -6.07
N ALA A 202 6.56 9.89 -5.00
CA ALA A 202 7.31 10.54 -3.93
C ALA A 202 8.62 11.17 -4.41
N GLY A 203 9.14 10.77 -5.59
CA GLY A 203 10.31 11.29 -6.29
C GLY A 203 10.14 12.54 -7.11
N PHE A 204 9.02 13.20 -7.03
CA PHE A 204 8.75 14.36 -7.87
C PHE A 204 9.82 15.49 -7.76
N ASP A 205 10.04 16.21 -8.83
CA ASP A 205 10.99 17.32 -8.86
C ASP A 205 10.43 18.52 -8.07
N THR A 206 10.89 18.67 -6.82
CA THR A 206 10.47 19.75 -5.93
C THR A 206 10.94 21.14 -6.38
N ARG A 207 11.78 21.27 -7.41
CA ARG A 207 12.18 22.56 -8.01
C ARG A 207 11.10 23.10 -8.93
N GLN A 208 10.35 22.20 -9.60
CA GLN A 208 9.30 22.55 -10.56
C GLN A 208 7.90 22.37 -9.97
N LEU A 209 7.71 21.37 -9.12
CA LEU A 209 6.41 21.02 -8.53
C LEU A 209 6.40 21.35 -7.04
N SER A 210 5.29 21.85 -6.54
CA SER A 210 5.10 22.16 -5.12
C SER A 210 4.38 21.06 -4.36
N SER A 211 3.39 20.39 -4.98
CA SER A 211 2.75 19.20 -4.40
C SER A 211 2.25 18.24 -5.47
N VAL A 212 2.08 16.98 -5.04
CA VAL A 212 1.42 15.91 -5.79
C VAL A 212 0.41 15.25 -4.86
N ASP A 213 -0.87 15.27 -5.24
CA ASP A 213 -1.99 14.73 -4.47
C ASP A 213 -2.67 13.64 -5.31
N LEU A 214 -2.75 12.41 -4.78
CA LEU A 214 -3.45 11.29 -5.41
C LEU A 214 -4.62 10.87 -4.54
N GLN A 215 -5.81 10.83 -5.12
CA GLN A 215 -7.03 10.32 -4.50
C GLN A 215 -7.60 9.18 -5.32
N SER A 216 -8.04 8.13 -4.66
CA SER A 216 -8.72 7.01 -5.31
C SER A 216 -9.91 6.51 -4.51
N SER A 217 -10.95 6.07 -5.22
CA SER A 217 -12.08 5.33 -4.68
C SER A 217 -12.37 4.18 -5.64
N LEU A 218 -12.10 2.94 -5.21
CA LEU A 218 -12.10 1.76 -6.05
C LEU A 218 -13.06 0.72 -5.50
N ASN A 219 -13.95 0.22 -6.36
CA ASN A 219 -14.88 -0.86 -6.03
C ASN A 219 -14.82 -1.95 -7.12
N ASN A 220 -14.27 -3.09 -6.79
CA ASN A 220 -14.21 -4.29 -7.65
C ASN A 220 -15.40 -5.25 -7.42
N GLY A 221 -16.57 -4.71 -7.05
CA GLY A 221 -17.76 -5.50 -6.73
C GLY A 221 -17.94 -5.77 -5.23
N ALA A 222 -17.11 -5.21 -4.36
CA ALA A 222 -17.26 -5.27 -2.90
C ALA A 222 -18.44 -4.41 -2.40
N VAL A 223 -18.91 -4.68 -1.18
CA VAL A 223 -19.95 -3.86 -0.53
C VAL A 223 -19.41 -2.50 -0.11
N VAL A 224 -18.14 -2.45 0.32
CA VAL A 224 -17.45 -1.21 0.75
C VAL A 224 -16.31 -0.95 -0.24
N PRO A 225 -16.23 0.23 -0.83
CA PRO A 225 -15.12 0.59 -1.70
C PRO A 225 -13.83 0.75 -0.91
N SER A 226 -12.70 0.46 -1.55
CA SER A 226 -11.36 0.81 -1.07
C SER A 226 -11.04 2.25 -1.47
N SER A 227 -10.39 3.01 -0.59
CA SER A 227 -9.94 4.36 -0.90
C SER A 227 -8.50 4.60 -0.45
N ALA A 228 -7.80 5.46 -1.18
CA ALA A 228 -6.50 5.97 -0.79
C ALA A 228 -6.41 7.47 -1.08
N ASP A 229 -5.90 8.22 -0.10
CA ASP A 229 -5.55 9.62 -0.21
C ASP A 229 -4.05 9.77 0.08
N VAL A 230 -3.30 10.30 -0.87
CA VAL A 230 -1.86 10.56 -0.76
C VAL A 230 -1.60 12.03 -0.97
N HIS A 231 -0.86 12.63 -0.07
CA HIS A 231 -0.36 14.00 -0.18
C HIS A 231 1.15 14.02 -0.08
N LEU A 232 1.81 14.64 -1.05
CA LEU A 232 3.26 14.75 -1.12
C LEU A 232 3.66 16.20 -1.41
N ASP A 233 4.38 16.81 -0.49
CA ASP A 233 5.04 18.11 -0.71
C ASP A 233 6.47 18.12 -0.13
N LYS A 234 7.13 19.27 -0.12
CA LYS A 234 8.50 19.41 0.41
C LYS A 234 8.55 19.22 1.93
N GLN A 235 7.46 19.48 2.66
CA GLN A 235 7.43 19.53 4.12
C GLN A 235 6.74 18.31 4.73
N ASN A 236 5.81 17.70 3.97
CA ASN A 236 4.98 16.60 4.46
C ASN A 236 4.78 15.54 3.39
N SER A 237 4.81 14.30 3.83
CA SER A 237 4.34 13.16 3.05
C SER A 237 3.29 12.44 3.88
N ALA A 238 2.09 12.28 3.35
CA ALA A 238 0.99 11.66 4.07
C ALA A 238 0.23 10.68 3.18
N VAL A 239 -0.26 9.60 3.78
CA VAL A 239 -1.15 8.65 3.14
C VAL A 239 -2.21 8.19 4.11
N LYS A 240 -3.45 8.06 3.62
CA LYS A 240 -4.58 7.45 4.31
C LYS A 240 -5.18 6.41 3.39
N VAL A 241 -5.39 5.22 3.92
CA VAL A 241 -6.02 4.11 3.20
C VAL A 241 -7.21 3.61 4.01
N SER A 242 -8.32 3.36 3.35
CA SER A 242 -9.48 2.66 3.92
C SER A 242 -9.81 1.47 3.03
N LEU A 243 -9.82 0.29 3.63
CA LEU A 243 -10.21 -0.98 3.01
C LEU A 243 -11.42 -1.55 3.76
N PRO A 244 -12.16 -2.52 3.20
CA PRO A 244 -13.18 -3.24 3.95
C PRO A 244 -12.67 -3.84 5.27
N GLU A 245 -11.40 -4.28 5.28
CA GLU A 245 -10.72 -4.94 6.40
C GLU A 245 -10.22 -3.96 7.46
N GLY A 246 -10.16 -2.65 7.18
CA GLY A 246 -9.67 -1.65 8.13
C GLY A 246 -9.07 -0.40 7.49
N LYS A 247 -8.31 0.33 8.28
CA LYS A 247 -7.73 1.63 7.90
C LYS A 247 -6.26 1.70 8.27
N MET A 248 -5.51 2.43 7.46
CA MET A 248 -4.12 2.77 7.71
C MET A 248 -3.88 4.26 7.45
N GLN A 249 -3.09 4.89 8.30
CA GLN A 249 -2.66 6.28 8.13
C GLN A 249 -1.17 6.40 8.45
N LEU A 250 -0.48 7.23 7.68
CA LEU A 250 0.90 7.61 7.95
C LEU A 250 1.10 9.08 7.53
N SER A 251 1.75 9.85 8.38
CA SER A 251 2.22 11.20 8.08
C SER A 251 3.67 11.34 8.52
N VAL A 252 4.53 11.86 7.65
CA VAL A 252 5.95 12.11 7.87
C VAL A 252 6.24 13.58 7.60
N SER A 253 6.79 14.29 8.59
CA SER A 253 7.10 15.71 8.50
C SER A 253 8.57 15.90 8.11
N THR A 254 8.82 16.15 6.82
CA THR A 254 10.16 16.34 6.25
C THR A 254 10.68 17.77 6.36
N GLY A 255 9.91 18.66 6.99
CA GLY A 255 10.21 20.10 7.09
C GLY A 255 11.40 20.47 7.98
N ASN A 256 11.93 19.53 8.77
CA ASN A 256 13.13 19.74 9.61
C ASN A 256 14.28 18.82 9.15
N PRO A 257 15.10 19.26 8.19
CA PRO A 257 16.22 18.46 7.70
C PRO A 257 17.34 18.26 8.73
N ALA A 258 17.43 19.10 9.77
CA ALA A 258 18.50 19.03 10.77
C ALA A 258 18.51 17.72 11.57
N ILE A 259 17.35 17.07 11.75
CA ILE A 259 17.26 15.79 12.47
C ILE A 259 17.52 14.57 11.58
N GLN A 260 17.63 14.77 10.26
CA GLN A 260 17.85 13.65 9.34
C GLN A 260 19.31 13.16 9.43
N GLY A 261 19.46 11.92 9.80
CA GLY A 261 20.74 11.25 9.92
C GLY A 261 21.32 10.80 8.58
N SER A 262 22.43 10.08 8.64
CA SER A 262 23.06 9.41 7.49
C SER A 262 22.10 8.41 6.82
N ALA A 263 22.47 7.95 5.63
CA ALA A 263 21.70 6.90 4.96
C ALA A 263 21.65 5.59 5.78
N GLY A 264 22.75 5.25 6.45
CA GLY A 264 22.85 4.06 7.31
C GLY A 264 21.95 4.18 8.54
N GLN A 265 21.99 5.33 9.23
CA GLN A 265 21.13 5.60 10.38
C GLN A 265 19.64 5.51 10.01
N ARG A 266 19.25 6.17 8.93
CA ARG A 266 17.86 6.09 8.45
C ARG A 266 17.43 4.67 8.11
N ALA A 267 18.28 3.92 7.40
CA ALA A 267 17.98 2.54 7.04
C ALA A 267 17.80 1.64 8.28
N ALA A 268 18.67 1.78 9.29
CA ALA A 268 18.58 1.06 10.56
C ALA A 268 17.28 1.42 11.32
N ALA A 269 16.92 2.70 11.39
CA ALA A 269 15.71 3.14 12.06
C ALA A 269 14.41 2.70 11.34
N VAL A 270 14.40 2.73 9.99
CA VAL A 270 13.29 2.17 9.20
C VAL A 270 13.15 0.67 9.45
N ALA A 271 14.25 -0.08 9.38
CA ALA A 271 14.24 -1.52 9.63
C ALA A 271 13.74 -1.85 11.04
N ASN A 272 14.18 -1.09 12.05
CA ASN A 272 13.73 -1.24 13.43
C ASN A 272 12.21 -1.04 13.56
N LEU A 273 11.63 0.07 13.07
CA LEU A 273 10.19 0.30 13.18
C LEU A 273 9.38 -0.78 12.46
N ILE A 274 9.85 -1.24 11.29
CA ILE A 274 9.21 -2.34 10.56
C ILE A 274 9.23 -3.62 11.40
N GLU A 275 10.33 -3.94 12.07
CA GLU A 275 10.44 -5.09 12.97
C GLU A 275 9.47 -4.96 14.17
N GLN A 276 9.40 -3.77 14.80
CA GLN A 276 8.44 -3.53 15.89
C GLN A 276 6.99 -3.69 15.43
N LEU A 277 6.65 -3.19 14.24
CA LEU A 277 5.32 -3.39 13.64
C LEU A 277 5.04 -4.87 13.35
N ASP A 278 6.00 -5.61 12.79
CA ASP A 278 5.84 -7.05 12.54
C ASP A 278 5.65 -7.84 13.84
N ASN A 279 6.34 -7.45 14.91
CA ASN A 279 6.15 -8.04 16.24
C ASN A 279 4.74 -7.75 16.79
N ALA A 280 4.30 -6.50 16.70
CA ALA A 280 2.96 -6.08 17.11
C ALA A 280 1.86 -6.79 16.30
N ALA A 281 2.02 -6.87 14.97
CA ALA A 281 1.07 -7.54 14.09
C ALA A 281 0.96 -9.06 14.38
N ARG A 282 2.09 -9.73 14.65
CA ARG A 282 2.06 -11.14 15.07
C ARG A 282 1.38 -11.32 16.42
N ARG A 283 1.66 -10.42 17.39
CA ARG A 283 1.13 -10.49 18.75
C ARG A 283 -0.36 -10.17 18.81
N GLY A 284 -0.83 -9.22 17.97
CA GLY A 284 -2.22 -8.75 17.98
C GLY A 284 -3.07 -9.28 16.82
N HIS A 285 -2.54 -10.15 15.94
CA HIS A 285 -3.23 -10.66 14.75
C HIS A 285 -3.65 -9.58 13.75
N GLY A 286 -2.80 -8.53 13.56
CA GLY A 286 -3.06 -7.43 12.64
C GLY A 286 -3.20 -7.85 11.18
N ASN A 287 -4.05 -7.15 10.42
CA ASN A 287 -4.31 -7.45 9.02
C ASN A 287 -3.05 -7.31 8.15
N PRO A 288 -2.61 -8.37 7.44
CA PRO A 288 -1.34 -8.39 6.72
C PRO A 288 -1.30 -7.41 5.55
N THR A 289 -2.44 -7.10 4.92
CA THR A 289 -2.51 -6.14 3.81
C THR A 289 -2.24 -4.72 4.31
N LEU A 290 -2.90 -4.29 5.38
CA LEU A 290 -2.69 -2.97 6.00
C LEU A 290 -1.27 -2.81 6.53
N VAL A 291 -0.73 -3.85 7.17
CA VAL A 291 0.66 -3.89 7.65
C VAL A 291 1.64 -3.76 6.49
N SER A 292 1.43 -4.47 5.38
CA SER A 292 2.28 -4.36 4.19
C SER A 292 2.23 -2.96 3.58
N MET A 293 1.02 -2.39 3.43
CA MET A 293 0.85 -1.03 2.88
C MET A 293 1.52 0.03 3.77
N PHE A 294 1.45 -0.13 5.09
CA PHE A 294 2.16 0.77 6.01
C PHE A 294 3.67 0.69 5.81
N LYS A 295 4.24 -0.52 5.74
CA LYS A 295 5.68 -0.72 5.51
C LYS A 295 6.15 -0.13 4.19
N ASP A 296 5.38 -0.31 3.11
CA ASP A 296 5.66 0.25 1.79
C ASP A 296 5.71 1.80 1.86
N ALA A 297 4.69 2.42 2.48
CA ALA A 297 4.62 3.86 2.63
C ALA A 297 5.74 4.41 3.53
N PHE A 298 5.97 3.78 4.70
CA PHE A 298 6.99 4.21 5.66
C PHE A 298 8.39 4.15 5.06
N THR A 299 8.72 3.06 4.35
CA THR A 299 9.98 2.91 3.63
C THR A 299 10.12 3.96 2.54
N THR A 300 9.07 4.21 1.76
CA THR A 300 9.08 5.19 0.67
C THR A 300 9.31 6.61 1.18
N PHE A 301 8.62 7.02 2.26
CA PHE A 301 8.68 8.39 2.76
C PHE A 301 9.99 8.70 3.51
N ASN A 302 10.62 7.69 4.13
CA ASN A 302 11.89 7.83 4.84
C ASN A 302 13.12 7.44 4.01
N GLY A 303 12.94 6.77 2.86
CA GLY A 303 14.03 6.33 1.98
C GLY A 303 14.72 7.46 1.22
N LYS A 304 14.12 8.64 1.14
CA LYS A 304 14.71 9.81 0.48
C LYS A 304 15.45 10.67 1.51
N ALA A 305 16.73 10.93 1.24
CA ALA A 305 17.38 12.07 1.81
C ALA A 305 16.63 13.33 1.32
N GLY A 306 16.10 14.12 2.22
CA GLY A 306 15.73 15.48 1.86
C GLY A 306 16.95 16.11 1.20
N THR A 307 16.85 16.63 -0.02
CA THR A 307 17.90 17.46 -0.59
C THR A 307 18.02 18.65 0.34
N LEU A 308 19.10 18.64 1.11
CA LEU A 308 19.45 19.74 2.01
C LEU A 308 19.59 21.01 1.16
N ASP A 309 18.54 21.80 1.15
CA ASP A 309 18.64 23.18 0.70
C ASP A 309 19.38 23.91 1.82
N SER A 310 20.68 24.14 1.61
CA SER A 310 21.62 24.72 2.62
C SER A 310 21.13 26.04 3.24
N ALA A 311 20.06 26.62 2.70
CA ALA A 311 19.51 27.90 3.18
C ALA A 311 18.56 27.76 4.40
N VAL A 312 18.19 26.56 4.84
CA VAL A 312 17.21 26.34 5.94
C VAL A 312 17.85 25.75 7.20
N MET A 313 19.14 25.43 7.20
CA MET A 313 19.84 24.91 8.38
C MET A 313 20.10 26.03 9.41
N ASN A 314 19.12 26.30 10.26
CA ASN A 314 19.30 27.24 11.39
C ASN A 314 20.16 26.65 12.52
N LEU A 315 20.38 25.32 12.53
CA LEU A 315 21.16 24.66 13.59
C LEU A 315 21.81 23.36 13.03
N PRO A 316 23.07 23.39 12.57
CA PRO A 316 23.76 22.18 12.19
C PRO A 316 24.07 21.33 13.43
N LEU A 317 23.55 20.07 13.44
CA LEU A 317 23.88 19.11 14.48
C LEU A 317 25.20 18.40 14.14
N ASN A 318 26.00 18.09 15.18
CA ASN A 318 27.21 17.28 15.01
C ASN A 318 26.90 15.76 15.05
N ASP A 319 27.88 14.92 14.71
CA ASP A 319 27.73 13.46 14.63
C ASP A 319 27.31 12.80 15.97
N ARG A 320 27.76 13.39 17.12
CA ARG A 320 27.41 12.91 18.46
C ARG A 320 25.92 13.15 18.74
N GLU A 321 25.38 14.31 18.31
CA GLU A 321 23.98 14.65 18.45
C GLU A 321 23.13 13.77 17.53
N HIS A 322 23.56 13.57 16.27
CA HIS A 322 22.89 12.67 15.33
C HIS A 322 22.84 11.22 15.83
N ALA A 323 23.88 10.75 16.53
CA ALA A 323 23.87 9.41 17.12
C ALA A 323 22.81 9.22 18.20
N MET A 324 22.41 10.31 18.89
CA MET A 324 21.32 10.30 19.88
C MET A 324 19.92 10.41 19.27
N LEU A 325 19.82 10.56 17.96
CA LEU A 325 18.56 10.65 17.21
C LEU A 325 18.40 9.44 16.29
N THR A 326 17.17 9.12 15.91
CA THR A 326 16.89 8.02 14.95
C THR A 326 17.38 8.34 13.53
N GLY A 327 17.60 9.61 13.22
CA GLY A 327 17.88 10.07 11.87
C GLY A 327 16.65 10.12 10.94
N LEU A 328 15.46 9.74 11.42
CA LEU A 328 14.20 9.86 10.68
C LEU A 328 13.58 11.24 10.89
N ALA A 329 12.79 11.68 9.93
CA ALA A 329 11.85 12.78 10.12
C ALA A 329 10.78 12.40 11.16
N ASP A 330 10.18 13.41 11.81
CA ASP A 330 9.08 13.17 12.74
C ASP A 330 7.88 12.57 12.00
N TYR A 331 7.20 11.60 12.63
CA TYR A 331 6.10 10.88 12.00
C TYR A 331 4.99 10.52 12.99
N SER A 332 3.81 10.26 12.45
CA SER A 332 2.72 9.58 13.14
C SER A 332 2.09 8.55 12.21
N GLY A 333 1.85 7.35 12.72
CA GLY A 333 1.26 6.26 11.98
C GLY A 333 0.26 5.47 12.80
N SER A 334 -0.74 4.88 12.13
CA SER A 334 -1.73 4.01 12.74
C SER A 334 -2.24 2.95 11.78
N ILE A 335 -2.60 1.79 12.33
CA ILE A 335 -3.34 0.73 11.65
C ILE A 335 -4.49 0.35 12.57
N THR A 336 -5.70 0.24 12.01
CA THR A 336 -6.90 -0.17 12.74
C THR A 336 -7.69 -1.13 11.88
N ASP A 337 -7.83 -2.37 12.31
CA ASP A 337 -8.64 -3.36 11.61
C ASP A 337 -10.13 -3.11 11.86
N THR A 338 -10.97 -3.52 10.91
CA THR A 338 -12.42 -3.52 11.11
C THR A 338 -12.78 -4.57 12.15
N PRO A 339 -13.43 -4.18 13.27
CA PRO A 339 -13.77 -5.12 14.31
C PRO A 339 -14.73 -6.22 13.83
N THR A 340 -14.53 -7.45 14.30
CA THR A 340 -15.39 -8.59 14.01
C THR A 340 -15.96 -9.21 15.28
N HIS A 341 -17.11 -9.86 15.17
CA HIS A 341 -17.83 -10.49 16.28
C HIS A 341 -18.02 -11.99 15.99
N PRO A 342 -16.97 -12.80 16.13
CA PRO A 342 -17.01 -14.20 15.72
C PRO A 342 -17.87 -15.08 16.64
N ASN A 343 -18.14 -14.65 17.89
CA ASN A 343 -18.86 -15.42 18.89
C ASN A 343 -20.31 -14.94 19.07
N PRO A 344 -21.31 -15.65 18.55
CA PRO A 344 -22.70 -15.25 18.67
C PRO A 344 -23.26 -15.36 20.11
N LEU A 345 -22.67 -16.17 20.99
CA LEU A 345 -23.07 -16.28 22.40
C LEU A 345 -22.44 -15.21 23.30
N ARG A 346 -21.35 -14.58 22.83
CA ARG A 346 -20.63 -13.54 23.58
C ARG A 346 -20.33 -12.33 22.68
N PRO A 347 -21.34 -11.54 22.32
CA PRO A 347 -21.18 -10.43 21.39
C PRO A 347 -20.27 -9.30 21.94
N GLY A 348 -19.94 -9.32 23.24
CA GLY A 348 -18.96 -8.40 23.83
C GLY A 348 -17.50 -8.80 23.60
N GLU A 349 -17.23 -10.03 23.17
CA GLU A 349 -15.90 -10.49 22.76
C GLU A 349 -15.68 -10.10 21.27
N VAL A 350 -14.89 -9.06 21.05
CA VAL A 350 -14.70 -8.43 19.73
C VAL A 350 -13.27 -8.65 19.30
N ASP A 351 -13.07 -9.27 18.12
CA ASP A 351 -11.75 -9.34 17.53
C ASP A 351 -11.40 -7.99 16.92
N LYS A 352 -10.28 -7.40 17.33
CA LYS A 352 -9.82 -6.09 16.90
C LYS A 352 -8.30 -5.98 16.95
N PHE A 353 -7.77 -5.08 16.16
CA PHE A 353 -6.36 -4.68 16.17
C PHE A 353 -6.26 -3.18 15.97
N GLU A 354 -5.56 -2.52 16.87
CA GLU A 354 -5.24 -1.10 16.80
C GLU A 354 -3.77 -0.92 17.17
N TRP A 355 -2.99 -0.38 16.26
CA TRP A 355 -1.59 -0.08 16.46
C TRP A 355 -1.29 1.36 16.09
N THR A 356 -0.48 2.02 16.91
CA THR A 356 0.01 3.38 16.63
C THR A 356 1.50 3.48 16.90
N ALA A 357 2.19 4.32 16.10
CA ALA A 357 3.56 4.71 16.36
C ALA A 357 3.77 6.17 16.03
N SER A 358 4.63 6.84 16.77
CA SER A 358 4.97 8.23 16.54
C SER A 358 6.40 8.57 16.98
N GLN A 359 6.95 9.57 16.32
CA GLN A 359 8.18 10.24 16.73
C GLN A 359 7.96 11.74 16.71
N SER A 360 8.47 12.42 17.73
CA SER A 360 8.47 13.87 17.80
C SER A 360 9.81 14.38 18.32
N THR A 361 10.32 15.43 17.69
CA THR A 361 11.60 16.09 18.07
C THR A 361 11.36 17.54 18.43
N THR A 362 11.86 17.95 19.58
CA THR A 362 11.75 19.33 20.10
C THR A 362 13.12 19.94 20.30
N PHE A 363 13.29 21.15 19.78
CA PHE A 363 14.50 21.96 19.98
C PHE A 363 14.21 23.13 20.94
N LYS A 364 15.14 23.40 21.82
CA LYS A 364 15.17 24.62 22.66
C LYS A 364 16.53 25.22 22.58
N GLY A 365 16.62 26.54 22.49
CA GLY A 365 17.86 27.27 22.19
C GLY A 365 17.92 27.69 20.73
N SER A 366 18.81 28.61 20.40
CA SER A 366 18.88 29.25 19.08
C SER A 366 20.27 29.24 18.44
N THR A 367 21.29 28.69 19.15
CA THR A 367 22.67 28.65 18.65
C THR A 367 23.19 27.21 18.62
N ALA A 368 24.17 26.93 17.78
CA ALA A 368 24.83 25.62 17.72
C ALA A 368 25.54 25.28 19.03
N ASP A 369 26.00 26.29 19.78
CA ASP A 369 26.77 26.12 21.02
C ASP A 369 25.87 25.93 22.25
N ASP A 370 24.62 26.45 22.21
CA ASP A 370 23.73 26.43 23.36
C ASP A 370 22.31 26.03 22.92
N HIS A 371 22.03 24.76 23.02
CA HIS A 371 20.69 24.21 22.71
C HIS A 371 20.44 22.86 23.39
N THR A 372 19.18 22.45 23.39
CA THR A 372 18.76 21.13 23.83
C THR A 372 17.85 20.51 22.80
N ILE A 373 17.97 19.18 22.64
CA ILE A 373 17.15 18.37 21.76
C ILE A 373 16.49 17.29 22.60
N THR A 374 15.20 17.12 22.45
CA THR A 374 14.48 15.99 22.97
C THR A 374 13.78 15.27 21.81
N GLN A 375 14.10 14.01 21.59
CA GLN A 375 13.38 13.16 20.64
C GLN A 375 12.67 12.04 21.42
N THR A 376 11.38 11.88 21.15
CA THR A 376 10.55 10.85 21.78
C THR A 376 9.91 9.98 20.70
N GLN A 377 10.12 8.67 20.81
CA GLN A 377 9.44 7.64 20.01
C GLN A 377 8.43 6.93 20.93
N LYS A 378 7.26 6.64 20.40
CA LYS A 378 6.20 5.90 21.12
C LYS A 378 5.55 4.88 20.20
N MET A 379 5.14 3.77 20.78
CA MET A 379 4.33 2.75 20.14
C MET A 379 3.27 2.25 21.13
N HIS A 380 2.07 1.99 20.64
CA HIS A 380 0.97 1.41 21.40
C HIS A 380 0.27 0.35 20.56
N LEU A 381 -0.07 -0.78 21.18
CA LEU A 381 -0.85 -1.88 20.61
C LEU A 381 -2.04 -2.20 21.51
N THR A 382 -3.24 -2.12 20.99
CA THR A 382 -4.43 -2.72 21.57
C THR A 382 -4.98 -3.76 20.60
N ALA A 383 -5.12 -5.00 21.07
CA ALA A 383 -5.69 -6.06 20.26
C ALA A 383 -6.54 -7.00 21.11
N ALA A 384 -7.50 -7.67 20.49
CA ALA A 384 -8.22 -8.77 21.09
C ALA A 384 -8.60 -9.76 19.99
N TYR A 385 -8.53 -11.05 20.29
CA TYR A 385 -8.82 -12.07 19.29
C TYR A 385 -9.15 -13.43 19.93
N HIS A 386 -9.95 -14.20 19.21
CA HIS A 386 -10.22 -15.59 19.55
C HIS A 386 -9.15 -16.50 18.93
N ARG A 387 -8.68 -17.49 19.70
CA ARG A 387 -7.82 -18.55 19.18
C ARG A 387 -8.27 -19.95 19.63
N PRO A 388 -8.06 -21.00 18.81
CA PRO A 388 -8.47 -22.34 19.18
C PRO A 388 -7.66 -22.88 20.38
N LEU A 389 -8.26 -23.78 21.16
CA LEU A 389 -7.57 -24.43 22.29
C LEU A 389 -6.35 -25.26 21.84
N LYS A 390 -6.37 -25.76 20.60
CA LYS A 390 -5.26 -26.51 20.00
C LYS A 390 -4.79 -25.79 18.74
N PRO A 391 -3.50 -25.46 18.62
CA PRO A 391 -2.95 -24.86 17.42
C PRO A 391 -3.29 -25.68 16.16
N GLY A 392 -3.60 -24.96 15.06
CA GLY A 392 -3.89 -25.57 13.75
C GLY A 392 -5.31 -26.11 13.59
N GLN A 393 -6.17 -26.06 14.61
CA GLN A 393 -7.59 -26.36 14.46
C GLN A 393 -8.36 -25.10 14.04
N PRO A 394 -9.31 -25.20 13.08
CA PRO A 394 -10.17 -24.06 12.75
C PRO A 394 -11.10 -23.74 13.92
N LEU A 395 -11.22 -22.46 14.26
CA LEU A 395 -12.17 -21.98 15.23
C LEU A 395 -13.56 -21.90 14.58
N GLN A 396 -14.56 -22.58 15.14
CA GLN A 396 -15.95 -22.56 14.66
C GLN A 396 -16.87 -22.27 15.84
N LEU A 397 -17.16 -20.98 16.07
CA LEU A 397 -18.06 -20.52 17.11
C LEU A 397 -19.49 -20.43 16.57
N SER A 398 -20.44 -21.00 17.31
CA SER A 398 -21.86 -21.00 16.98
C SER A 398 -22.70 -20.78 18.24
N THR A 399 -24.02 -20.82 18.10
CA THR A 399 -24.94 -20.76 19.26
C THR A 399 -24.99 -22.07 20.07
N ASP A 400 -24.28 -23.11 19.64
CA ASP A 400 -24.16 -24.36 20.37
C ASP A 400 -23.09 -24.19 21.49
N PRO A 401 -23.44 -24.39 22.78
CA PRO A 401 -22.47 -24.35 23.88
C PRO A 401 -21.29 -25.31 23.71
N ASP A 402 -21.45 -26.44 23.06
CA ASP A 402 -20.38 -27.40 22.81
C ASP A 402 -19.36 -26.91 21.75
N SER A 403 -19.70 -25.89 20.94
CA SER A 403 -18.77 -25.21 20.03
C SER A 403 -17.85 -24.21 20.74
N GLN A 404 -18.19 -23.78 21.94
CA GLN A 404 -17.52 -22.74 22.69
C GLN A 404 -16.27 -23.27 23.40
N ASN A 405 -15.18 -23.49 22.61
CA ASN A 405 -13.91 -24.05 23.07
C ASN A 405 -12.76 -23.21 22.48
N TYR A 406 -12.31 -22.18 23.19
CA TYR A 406 -11.34 -21.21 22.68
C TYR A 406 -10.60 -20.51 23.81
N TYR A 407 -9.56 -19.77 23.46
CA TYR A 407 -8.99 -18.68 24.22
C TYR A 407 -9.46 -17.35 23.62
N TYR A 408 -9.77 -16.40 24.50
CA TYR A 408 -9.95 -15.00 24.13
C TYR A 408 -8.82 -14.21 24.75
N ASP A 409 -7.94 -13.69 23.91
CA ASP A 409 -6.75 -12.97 24.31
C ASP A 409 -6.99 -11.47 24.12
N VAL A 410 -6.67 -10.67 25.14
CA VAL A 410 -6.70 -9.21 25.09
C VAL A 410 -5.29 -8.69 25.35
N VAL A 411 -4.73 -7.96 24.38
CA VAL A 411 -3.37 -7.41 24.41
C VAL A 411 -3.44 -5.91 24.57
N ASN A 412 -2.58 -5.36 25.44
CA ASN A 412 -2.39 -3.93 25.62
C ASN A 412 -0.91 -3.66 25.91
N ASP A 413 -0.16 -3.21 24.92
CA ASP A 413 1.27 -3.00 25.01
C ASP A 413 1.62 -1.54 24.72
N ASP A 414 2.59 -1.01 25.47
CA ASP A 414 3.17 0.32 25.28
C ASP A 414 4.69 0.22 25.20
N ALA A 415 5.31 1.03 24.34
CA ALA A 415 6.75 1.21 24.32
C ALA A 415 7.11 2.66 24.08
N GLN A 416 8.16 3.13 24.76
CA GLN A 416 8.69 4.48 24.60
C GLN A 416 10.20 4.47 24.62
N SER A 417 10.81 5.31 23.77
CA SER A 417 12.22 5.66 23.80
C SER A 417 12.36 7.19 23.76
N ARG A 418 13.04 7.77 24.73
CA ARG A 418 13.27 9.22 24.81
C ARG A 418 14.76 9.51 24.94
N ALA A 419 15.30 10.27 24.02
CA ALA A 419 16.66 10.80 24.03
C ALA A 419 16.63 12.30 24.36
N ASP A 420 17.43 12.70 25.35
CA ASP A 420 17.62 14.09 25.75
C ASP A 420 19.11 14.46 25.57
N VAL A 421 19.38 15.47 24.75
CA VAL A 421 20.72 15.97 24.42
C VAL A 421 20.82 17.44 24.81
N ALA A 422 21.93 17.86 25.39
CA ALA A 422 22.21 19.27 25.68
C ALA A 422 23.63 19.68 25.28
N MET A 423 23.70 20.76 24.56
CA MET A 423 24.94 21.49 24.24
C MET A 423 25.02 22.76 25.06
N GLN A 424 26.17 23.04 25.67
CA GLN A 424 26.47 24.28 26.41
C GLN A 424 27.88 24.74 26.07
N ASN A 425 28.04 25.99 25.63
CA ASN A 425 29.32 26.55 25.20
C ASN A 425 30.06 25.67 24.18
N GLY A 426 29.32 25.04 23.24
CA GLY A 426 29.87 24.14 22.22
C GLY A 426 30.29 22.75 22.72
N LEU A 427 30.02 22.43 24.00
CA LEU A 427 30.31 21.12 24.58
C LEU A 427 29.04 20.32 24.83
N LEU A 428 29.09 19.03 24.55
CA LEU A 428 28.03 18.11 24.91
C LEU A 428 28.03 17.89 26.43
N THR A 429 26.96 18.32 27.10
CA THR A 429 26.84 18.31 28.58
C THR A 429 25.82 17.32 29.08
N ASN A 430 24.89 16.87 28.21
CA ASN A 430 23.94 15.82 28.54
C ASN A 430 23.67 14.95 27.31
N ALA A 431 23.60 13.62 27.52
CA ALA A 431 23.21 12.62 26.56
C ALA A 431 22.52 11.46 27.30
N THR A 432 21.23 11.64 27.60
CA THR A 432 20.46 10.69 28.41
C THR A 432 19.42 9.97 27.52
N LEU A 433 19.36 8.66 27.65
CA LEU A 433 18.34 7.81 27.00
C LEU A 433 17.47 7.17 28.08
N THR A 434 16.15 7.37 28.00
CA THR A 434 15.14 6.72 28.86
C THR A 434 14.23 5.87 27.99
N GLN A 435 14.09 4.60 28.36
CA GLN A 435 13.23 3.64 27.64
C GLN A 435 12.33 2.89 28.59
N SER A 436 11.11 2.61 28.15
CA SER A 436 10.16 1.72 28.84
C SER A 436 9.40 0.85 27.82
N ALA A 437 9.06 -0.35 28.26
CA ALA A 437 8.21 -1.28 27.55
C ALA A 437 7.28 -1.96 28.53
N ASP A 438 5.99 -1.87 28.28
CA ASP A 438 4.90 -2.50 29.04
C ASP A 438 4.19 -3.47 28.09
N GLN A 439 4.02 -4.72 28.52
CA GLN A 439 3.29 -5.75 27.78
C GLN A 439 2.27 -6.40 28.71
N ASN A 440 1.01 -6.36 28.32
CA ASN A 440 -0.07 -6.99 29.06
C ASN A 440 -0.84 -7.95 28.16
N LEU A 441 -0.97 -9.20 28.63
CA LEU A 441 -1.83 -10.20 28.00
C LEU A 441 -2.87 -10.64 29.04
N HIS A 442 -4.14 -10.39 28.78
CA HIS A 442 -5.24 -10.96 29.52
C HIS A 442 -5.81 -12.13 28.70
N GLU A 443 -5.65 -13.35 29.21
CA GLU A 443 -6.07 -14.60 28.56
C GLU A 443 -7.29 -15.18 29.28
N ILE A 444 -8.37 -15.41 28.56
CA ILE A 444 -9.60 -16.03 29.02
C ILE A 444 -9.78 -17.35 28.28
N LYS A 445 -9.79 -18.47 29.02
CA LYS A 445 -10.02 -19.81 28.48
C LYS A 445 -11.47 -20.23 28.66
N VAL A 446 -12.13 -20.56 27.58
CA VAL A 446 -13.51 -21.03 27.53
C VAL A 446 -13.54 -22.48 27.07
N VAL A 447 -14.24 -23.33 27.82
CA VAL A 447 -14.49 -24.74 27.48
C VAL A 447 -15.98 -25.04 27.67
N LYS A 448 -16.66 -25.48 26.61
CA LYS A 448 -18.11 -25.74 26.62
C LYS A 448 -18.89 -24.58 27.24
N ASN A 449 -18.64 -23.36 26.74
CA ASN A 449 -19.25 -22.10 27.17
C ASN A 449 -18.99 -21.71 28.64
N LYS A 450 -18.09 -22.37 29.36
CA LYS A 450 -17.69 -22.02 30.75
C LYS A 450 -16.29 -21.44 30.74
N ILE A 451 -16.09 -20.33 31.43
CA ILE A 451 -14.74 -19.80 31.70
C ILE A 451 -14.07 -20.80 32.65
N THR A 452 -12.96 -21.36 32.22
CA THR A 452 -12.17 -22.35 32.99
C THR A 452 -10.85 -21.79 33.47
N ASP A 453 -10.39 -20.70 32.88
CA ASP A 453 -9.21 -19.95 33.30
C ASP A 453 -9.39 -18.48 32.88
N ASP A 454 -8.89 -17.57 33.69
CA ASP A 454 -8.97 -16.11 33.49
C ASP A 454 -7.79 -15.49 34.26
N HIS A 455 -6.75 -15.08 33.54
CA HIS A 455 -5.57 -14.50 34.14
C HIS A 455 -4.92 -13.44 33.27
N THR A 456 -4.14 -12.56 33.91
CA THR A 456 -3.35 -11.53 33.24
C THR A 456 -1.87 -11.78 33.46
N VAL A 457 -1.09 -11.71 32.38
CA VAL A 457 0.38 -11.78 32.37
C VAL A 457 0.93 -10.40 32.10
N PRO A 458 1.31 -9.61 33.12
CA PRO A 458 1.93 -8.32 32.96
C PRO A 458 3.44 -8.47 32.73
N GLY A 459 4.00 -7.63 31.87
CA GLY A 459 5.44 -7.42 31.71
C GLY A 459 5.75 -5.94 31.74
N HIS A 460 6.69 -5.52 32.58
CA HIS A 460 7.16 -4.13 32.65
C HIS A 460 8.67 -4.09 32.69
N GLN A 461 9.28 -3.29 31.84
CA GLN A 461 10.71 -3.04 31.82
C GLN A 461 10.95 -1.57 31.57
N ALA A 462 11.92 -0.99 32.31
CA ALA A 462 12.36 0.40 32.10
C ALA A 462 13.86 0.52 32.37
N ARG A 463 14.52 1.41 31.62
CA ARG A 463 15.94 1.73 31.83
C ARG A 463 16.24 3.19 31.53
N THR A 464 17.26 3.72 32.17
CA THR A 464 17.86 5.02 31.86
C THR A 464 19.36 4.84 31.69
N LEU A 465 19.91 5.32 30.59
CA LEU A 465 21.33 5.22 30.26
C LEU A 465 21.91 6.63 30.11
N ASP A 466 23.06 6.85 30.74
CA ASP A 466 23.92 8.03 30.49
C ASP A 466 24.94 7.65 29.42
N LEU A 467 24.82 8.23 28.25
CA LEU A 467 25.66 7.97 27.08
C LEU A 467 26.74 9.06 26.85
N LEU A 468 26.80 10.07 27.74
CA LEU A 468 27.71 11.21 27.62
C LEU A 468 29.18 10.78 27.52
N ASN A 469 29.60 9.86 28.41
CA ASN A 469 30.98 9.37 28.44
C ASN A 469 31.35 8.61 27.16
N LEU A 470 30.42 7.81 26.62
CA LEU A 470 30.64 7.05 25.39
C LEU A 470 30.78 7.98 24.19
N LEU A 471 29.90 8.97 24.08
CA LEU A 471 29.99 10.00 23.02
C LEU A 471 31.22 10.88 23.12
N ASN A 472 31.66 11.23 24.31
CA ASN A 472 32.89 12.07 24.50
C ASN A 472 34.18 11.36 24.12
N GLN A 473 34.17 10.01 23.93
CA GLN A 473 35.30 9.27 23.39
C GLN A 473 35.48 9.44 21.88
N VAL A 474 34.42 9.86 21.16
CA VAL A 474 34.47 10.11 19.72
C VAL A 474 35.16 11.47 19.48
N PRO A 475 36.25 11.58 18.71
CA PRO A 475 36.87 12.86 18.40
C PRO A 475 35.88 13.80 17.68
N LEU A 476 35.84 15.06 18.10
CA LEU A 476 35.27 16.11 17.28
C LEU A 476 36.33 16.53 16.29
N ASP A 477 36.29 16.05 15.07
CA ASP A 477 37.14 16.60 14.02
C ASP A 477 36.68 18.05 13.75
N GLY A 478 37.55 19.01 14.06
CA GLY A 478 37.29 20.46 14.02
C GLY A 478 37.11 21.07 12.61
N THR A 479 36.86 20.24 11.61
CA THR A 479 36.45 20.65 10.26
C THR A 479 35.18 19.87 9.88
N PRO A 480 34.08 20.53 9.50
CA PRO A 480 32.96 19.86 8.93
C PRO A 480 33.35 19.37 7.53
N ASP A 481 34.17 18.32 7.48
CA ASP A 481 34.36 17.56 6.24
C ASP A 481 33.10 16.71 6.03
N GLN A 482 32.17 17.27 5.27
CA GLN A 482 30.90 16.60 4.86
C GLN A 482 31.12 15.28 4.11
N SER A 483 32.37 14.89 3.86
CA SER A 483 32.75 13.65 3.20
C SER A 483 32.91 12.44 4.13
N ARG A 484 33.00 12.65 5.45
CA ARG A 484 33.12 11.60 6.45
C ARG A 484 31.82 11.42 7.22
N ASN A 485 31.02 10.43 6.84
CA ASN A 485 29.87 9.96 7.63
C ASN A 485 30.39 9.18 8.86
N LEU A 486 30.90 9.86 9.89
CA LEU A 486 31.34 9.22 11.15
C LEU A 486 30.19 8.45 11.79
N GLY A 487 28.96 8.93 11.66
CA GLY A 487 27.76 8.23 12.13
C GLY A 487 27.58 6.81 11.59
N ASP A 488 28.14 6.50 10.40
CA ASP A 488 28.06 5.17 9.79
C ASP A 488 29.34 4.33 9.99
N THR A 489 30.43 4.93 10.51
CA THR A 489 31.74 4.27 10.58
C THR A 489 32.32 4.17 11.99
N ASP A 490 31.98 5.10 12.89
CA ASP A 490 32.46 5.05 14.28
C ASP A 490 31.65 4.05 15.11
N PRO A 491 32.29 3.05 15.73
CA PRO A 491 31.61 2.01 16.50
C PRO A 491 30.79 2.53 17.69
N ASN A 492 31.23 3.63 18.34
CA ASN A 492 30.54 4.20 19.48
C ASN A 492 29.27 4.92 19.03
N LEU A 493 29.35 5.67 17.92
CA LEU A 493 28.18 6.36 17.35
C LEU A 493 27.14 5.35 16.85
N ILE A 494 27.55 4.28 16.16
CA ILE A 494 26.69 3.19 15.73
C ILE A 494 26.04 2.51 16.95
N LYS A 495 26.82 2.23 18.01
CA LYS A 495 26.29 1.63 19.24
C LYS A 495 25.23 2.52 19.89
N VAL A 496 25.51 3.83 20.04
CA VAL A 496 24.55 4.79 20.61
C VAL A 496 23.30 4.86 19.77
N HIS A 497 23.43 5.02 18.46
CA HIS A 497 22.28 5.06 17.56
C HIS A 497 21.39 3.82 17.68
N ASN A 498 21.96 2.62 17.71
CA ASN A 498 21.19 1.39 17.88
C ASN A 498 20.49 1.30 19.25
N LEU A 499 21.08 1.87 20.31
CA LEU A 499 20.45 1.93 21.63
C LEU A 499 19.23 2.87 21.67
N VAL A 500 19.27 3.97 20.91
CA VAL A 500 18.19 4.98 20.86
C VAL A 500 16.92 4.46 20.20
N LEU A 501 17.04 3.48 19.29
CA LEU A 501 15.91 2.94 18.57
C LEU A 501 14.89 2.33 19.51
N LEU A 502 13.60 2.47 19.16
CA LEU A 502 12.49 1.95 19.96
C LEU A 502 12.56 0.41 20.04
N THR A 503 12.27 -0.13 21.23
CA THR A 503 12.11 -1.57 21.42
C THR A 503 10.90 -1.87 22.30
N SER A 504 10.10 -2.84 21.91
CA SER A 504 8.98 -3.36 22.70
C SER A 504 9.39 -4.42 23.72
N VAL A 505 10.66 -4.87 23.66
CA VAL A 505 11.25 -5.83 24.61
C VAL A 505 12.63 -5.31 25.00
N LEU A 506 12.81 -4.90 26.24
CA LEU A 506 14.10 -4.50 26.78
C LEU A 506 14.85 -5.75 27.26
N SER A 507 16.03 -6.06 26.69
CA SER A 507 16.87 -7.14 27.19
C SER A 507 17.68 -6.67 28.41
N SER A 508 17.85 -7.55 29.41
CA SER A 508 18.66 -7.26 30.60
C SER A 508 20.17 -7.17 30.30
N ASN A 509 20.59 -7.57 29.09
CA ASN A 509 22.02 -7.69 28.73
C ASN A 509 22.62 -6.43 28.08
N ASP A 510 21.85 -5.40 27.73
CA ASP A 510 22.35 -4.19 27.05
C ASP A 510 22.92 -3.13 28.02
N ALA A 511 23.01 -3.42 29.32
CA ALA A 511 23.44 -2.48 30.36
C ALA A 511 24.93 -2.60 30.75
N SER A 512 25.75 -3.42 30.06
CA SER A 512 27.17 -3.62 30.38
C SER A 512 28.13 -3.10 29.32
#